data_e1f5d6a830dc52a49b9c2d5e48677d14
#
_entry.id   e1f5d6a830dc52a49b9c2d5e48677d14
#
_cell.length_a   1.000
_cell.length_b   1.000
_cell.length_c   1.000
_cell.angle_alpha   90.00
_cell.angle_beta   90.00
_cell.angle_gamma   90.00
#
_symmetry.space_group_name_H-M   'P 1'
#
loop_
_entity.id
_entity.type
_entity.pdbx_description
1 polymer ?
#
loop_
_entity_poly.entity_id
_entity_poly.type
_entity_poly.pdbx_seq_one_letter_code
_entity_poly.pdbx_strand_id
1 'polypeptide(L)'
;MRRSLLYLLPLLLLSCHGRERGSRQMEYAAWFSIREDSSVVVLCPSGGADTLRGPFRRLVCMSSSYVGFLEAIGADSAVVAVSGPDFLGNALVRERAADVGYDAALDYEGILKLRPDLFLTYSVSSAEPPYLAKLRELGVRCVVLSEHIESHPLARAEYVKLFGALTGRHSRADSVFSAVRERYLSLRRPSASHKVLINIPYSDEWYIPGGDNYMTRLIRDAGGELLGARPGRQESSVIGLETAYSYAREADFWLHPGWCRTREQLRSVHPLFSEFPVLQKEVWNNTLQTTPGGGNRFWETGPVRPDLILEDLVHIFSKEPFEPHYYLRVE
;
A
#
# COMPACT_ATOMS: atom_id res chain seq x y z
N MET A 1 47.36 -36.26 43.19
CA MET A 1 46.28 -36.26 42.14
C MET A 1 45.49 -34.93 42.29
N ARG A 2 45.85 -33.93 41.47
CA ARG A 2 45.16 -32.64 41.42
C ARG A 2 44.20 -32.63 40.22
N ARG A 3 42.87 -32.57 40.47
CA ARG A 3 41.87 -32.40 39.44
C ARG A 3 41.70 -30.89 39.13
N SER A 4 42.13 -30.46 37.96
CA SER A 4 41.86 -29.11 37.41
C SER A 4 40.44 -29.08 36.86
N LEU A 5 39.61 -28.21 37.42
CA LEU A 5 38.24 -27.95 36.96
C LEU A 5 38.31 -26.80 35.94
N LEU A 6 38.10 -27.11 34.65
CA LEU A 6 37.96 -26.11 33.57
C LEU A 6 36.56 -25.51 33.66
N TYR A 7 36.47 -24.25 33.97
CA TYR A 7 35.23 -23.46 33.83
C TYR A 7 35.10 -23.00 32.39
N LEU A 8 34.14 -23.60 31.64
CA LEU A 8 33.70 -23.10 30.36
C LEU A 8 32.78 -21.91 30.59
N LEU A 9 33.27 -20.70 30.26
CA LEU A 9 32.47 -19.47 30.27
C LEU A 9 31.68 -19.41 28.95
N PRO A 10 30.34 -19.34 28.94
CA PRO A 10 29.60 -19.15 27.71
C PRO A 10 29.75 -17.67 27.28
N LEU A 11 30.37 -17.46 26.10
CA LEU A 11 30.37 -16.17 25.41
C LEU A 11 28.93 -15.87 24.95
N LEU A 12 28.21 -15.05 25.70
CA LEU A 12 26.99 -14.39 25.26
C LEU A 12 27.38 -13.36 24.21
N LEU A 13 27.24 -13.72 22.93
CA LEU A 13 27.25 -12.77 21.83
C LEU A 13 25.99 -11.90 21.94
N LEU A 14 26.11 -10.82 22.68
CA LEU A 14 25.18 -9.70 22.60
C LEU A 14 25.33 -9.09 21.18
N SER A 15 24.45 -9.49 20.28
CA SER A 15 24.20 -8.78 19.02
C SER A 15 23.66 -7.40 19.36
N CYS A 16 24.56 -6.45 19.57
CA CYS A 16 24.22 -5.04 19.62
C CYS A 16 23.77 -4.61 18.24
N HIS A 17 22.48 -4.71 17.92
CA HIS A 17 21.87 -3.83 16.95
C HIS A 17 21.97 -2.43 17.57
N GLY A 18 22.92 -1.64 17.07
CA GLY A 18 23.12 -0.26 17.52
C GLY A 18 21.84 0.54 17.32
N ARG A 19 21.12 0.75 18.42
CA ARG A 19 20.04 1.72 18.47
C ARG A 19 20.66 3.08 18.25
N GLU A 20 20.51 3.66 17.04
CA GLU A 20 20.88 5.06 16.82
C GLU A 20 20.11 5.91 17.83
N ARG A 21 20.86 6.57 18.73
CA ARG A 21 20.31 7.50 19.72
C ARG A 21 19.66 8.65 18.98
N GLY A 22 18.34 8.90 19.20
CA GLY A 22 17.61 10.05 18.67
C GLY A 22 16.64 9.76 17.52
N SER A 23 16.31 8.49 17.21
CA SER A 23 15.29 8.16 16.21
C SER A 23 14.01 7.67 16.89
N ARG A 24 12.90 8.32 16.59
CA ARG A 24 11.56 7.86 16.99
C ARG A 24 11.15 6.72 16.06
N GLN A 25 11.17 5.50 16.59
CA GLN A 25 10.64 4.35 15.86
C GLN A 25 9.13 4.57 15.63
N MET A 26 8.65 4.25 14.42
CA MET A 26 7.23 4.29 14.11
C MET A 26 6.46 3.22 14.90
N GLU A 27 5.16 3.42 15.08
CA GLU A 27 4.32 2.50 15.85
C GLU A 27 4.04 1.22 15.07
N TYR A 28 3.88 1.33 13.75
CA TYR A 28 3.54 0.24 12.84
C TYR A 28 4.51 0.10 11.68
N ALA A 29 4.95 1.22 11.08
CA ALA A 29 5.78 1.20 9.89
C ALA A 29 7.20 0.70 10.17
N ALA A 30 7.71 -0.15 9.27
CA ALA A 30 9.03 -0.77 9.40
C ALA A 30 10.10 -0.11 8.52
N TRP A 31 9.72 0.57 7.43
CA TRP A 31 10.66 1.01 6.41
C TRP A 31 11.05 2.49 6.49
N PHE A 32 10.66 3.18 7.55
CA PHE A 32 11.17 4.53 7.84
C PHE A 32 11.16 4.83 9.34
N SER A 33 11.89 5.88 9.72
CA SER A 33 11.84 6.47 11.05
C SER A 33 11.99 7.99 10.95
N ILE A 34 11.58 8.71 12.00
CA ILE A 34 11.72 10.16 12.10
C ILE A 34 12.64 10.47 13.28
N ARG A 35 13.69 11.27 13.05
CA ARG A 35 14.62 11.71 14.09
C ARG A 35 14.06 12.91 14.87
N GLU A 36 14.67 13.21 16.02
CA GLU A 36 14.31 14.37 16.85
C GLU A 36 14.46 15.71 16.10
N ASP A 37 15.42 15.81 15.16
CA ASP A 37 15.61 16.97 14.28
C ASP A 37 14.62 17.01 13.09
N SER A 38 13.58 16.18 13.14
CA SER A 38 12.57 16.02 12.10
C SER A 38 13.11 15.49 10.77
N SER A 39 14.36 15.04 10.68
CA SER A 39 14.84 14.33 9.49
C SER A 39 14.22 12.94 9.41
N VAL A 40 13.93 12.50 8.18
CA VAL A 40 13.37 11.17 7.90
C VAL A 40 14.49 10.25 7.47
N VAL A 41 14.56 9.07 8.06
CA VAL A 41 15.42 7.97 7.61
C VAL A 41 14.53 6.96 6.91
N VAL A 42 14.74 6.78 5.61
CA VAL A 42 14.02 5.80 4.78
C VAL A 42 14.92 4.58 4.60
N LEU A 43 14.42 3.41 4.95
CA LEU A 43 15.13 2.15 4.79
C LEU A 43 14.84 1.54 3.41
N CYS A 44 15.88 1.03 2.77
CA CYS A 44 15.74 0.33 1.48
C CYS A 44 15.69 -1.18 1.73
N PRO A 45 14.74 -1.93 1.13
CA PRO A 45 14.68 -3.39 1.26
C PRO A 45 15.94 -4.10 0.75
N SER A 46 16.65 -3.50 -0.22
CA SER A 46 17.94 -3.99 -0.74
C SER A 46 19.13 -3.71 0.19
N GLY A 47 18.90 -3.04 1.32
CA GLY A 47 19.92 -2.55 2.26
C GLY A 47 20.25 -1.08 2.07
N GLY A 48 20.76 -0.46 3.14
CA GLY A 48 21.05 0.97 3.18
C GLY A 48 19.89 1.84 3.67
N ALA A 49 20.16 3.13 3.79
CA ALA A 49 19.17 4.11 4.23
C ALA A 49 19.45 5.48 3.63
N ASP A 50 18.38 6.17 3.24
CA ASP A 50 18.41 7.58 2.85
C ASP A 50 17.99 8.48 4.01
N THR A 51 18.71 9.59 4.24
CA THR A 51 18.32 10.59 5.22
C THR A 51 17.86 11.87 4.52
N LEU A 52 16.60 12.25 4.77
CA LEU A 52 15.94 13.37 4.16
C LEU A 52 15.72 14.49 5.18
N ARG A 53 16.02 15.73 4.78
CA ARG A 53 15.75 16.92 5.58
C ARG A 53 14.93 17.90 4.79
N GLY A 54 13.64 18.01 5.16
CA GLY A 54 12.70 18.94 4.58
C GLY A 54 12.82 20.37 5.16
N PRO A 55 11.88 21.25 4.88
CA PRO A 55 10.70 20.99 4.06
C PRO A 55 10.98 21.05 2.56
N PHE A 56 10.44 20.10 1.81
CA PHE A 56 10.44 20.07 0.36
C PHE A 56 9.17 20.73 -0.20
N ARG A 57 9.30 21.43 -1.32
CA ARG A 57 8.22 22.22 -1.93
C ARG A 57 7.88 21.78 -3.35
N ARG A 58 8.75 21.00 -3.98
CA ARG A 58 8.64 20.59 -5.37
C ARG A 58 8.87 19.08 -5.47
N LEU A 59 7.79 18.33 -5.32
CA LEU A 59 7.81 16.86 -5.28
C LEU A 59 7.40 16.31 -6.64
N VAL A 60 8.14 15.33 -7.14
CA VAL A 60 7.71 14.42 -8.19
C VAL A 60 7.24 13.12 -7.52
N CYS A 61 6.02 12.70 -7.81
CA CYS A 61 5.40 11.52 -7.19
C CYS A 61 5.08 10.46 -8.24
N MET A 62 5.78 9.32 -8.20
CA MET A 62 5.59 8.22 -9.15
C MET A 62 4.49 7.23 -8.70
N SER A 63 3.86 7.44 -7.55
CA SER A 63 2.72 6.67 -7.07
C SER A 63 1.56 7.60 -6.73
N SER A 64 0.34 7.20 -7.09
CA SER A 64 -0.88 7.93 -6.71
C SER A 64 -1.09 7.97 -5.19
N SER A 65 -0.65 6.93 -4.47
CA SER A 65 -0.72 6.91 -3.00
C SER A 65 0.04 8.06 -2.34
N TYR A 66 1.15 8.51 -2.93
CA TYR A 66 1.91 9.65 -2.42
C TYR A 66 1.11 10.95 -2.51
N VAL A 67 0.34 11.12 -3.59
CA VAL A 67 -0.61 12.23 -3.73
C VAL A 67 -1.69 12.12 -2.66
N GLY A 68 -2.23 10.95 -2.40
CA GLY A 68 -3.21 10.70 -1.34
C GLY A 68 -2.71 11.06 0.06
N PHE A 69 -1.46 10.74 0.40
CA PHE A 69 -0.85 11.15 1.68
C PHE A 69 -0.69 12.67 1.78
N LEU A 70 -0.24 13.33 0.69
CA LEU A 70 -0.08 14.79 0.65
C LEU A 70 -1.43 15.50 0.72
N GLU A 71 -2.45 14.99 0.03
CA GLU A 71 -3.85 15.48 0.10
C GLU A 71 -4.38 15.44 1.54
N ALA A 72 -4.19 14.33 2.25
CA ALA A 72 -4.70 14.15 3.61
C ALA A 72 -4.17 15.20 4.61
N ILE A 73 -2.98 15.75 4.36
CA ILE A 73 -2.36 16.77 5.20
C ILE A 73 -2.40 18.18 4.59
N GLY A 74 -3.06 18.36 3.44
CA GLY A 74 -3.16 19.65 2.74
C GLY A 74 -1.81 20.15 2.19
N ALA A 75 -0.95 19.22 1.75
CA ALA A 75 0.37 19.51 1.17
C ALA A 75 0.47 19.11 -0.32
N ASP A 76 -0.64 18.79 -0.96
CA ASP A 76 -0.73 18.40 -2.38
C ASP A 76 -0.29 19.50 -3.34
N SER A 77 -0.30 20.76 -2.90
CA SER A 77 0.29 21.89 -3.65
C SER A 77 1.80 21.77 -3.87
N ALA A 78 2.50 20.93 -3.12
CA ALA A 78 3.92 20.65 -3.31
C ALA A 78 4.19 19.70 -4.50
N VAL A 79 3.18 18.98 -5.00
CA VAL A 79 3.33 18.08 -6.14
C VAL A 79 3.45 18.91 -7.43
N VAL A 80 4.58 18.77 -8.11
CA VAL A 80 4.86 19.49 -9.39
C VAL A 80 4.76 18.57 -10.60
N ALA A 81 4.92 17.25 -10.40
CA ALA A 81 4.77 16.25 -11.45
C ALA A 81 4.37 14.90 -10.89
N VAL A 82 3.75 14.10 -11.73
CA VAL A 82 3.31 12.73 -11.44
C VAL A 82 3.51 11.84 -12.65
N SER A 83 3.41 10.53 -12.45
CA SER A 83 3.27 9.56 -13.52
C SER A 83 1.79 9.41 -13.86
N GLY A 84 1.36 9.88 -15.05
CA GLY A 84 -0.01 9.74 -15.55
C GLY A 84 -1.05 10.50 -14.71
N PRO A 85 -1.17 11.82 -14.85
CA PRO A 85 -2.12 12.62 -14.07
C PRO A 85 -3.58 12.19 -14.26
N ASP A 86 -3.95 11.65 -15.41
CA ASP A 86 -5.31 11.17 -15.69
C ASP A 86 -5.76 10.01 -14.78
N PHE A 87 -4.81 9.32 -14.15
CA PHE A 87 -5.09 8.29 -13.16
C PHE A 87 -5.40 8.83 -11.77
N LEU A 88 -5.22 10.14 -11.51
CA LEU A 88 -5.44 10.74 -10.20
C LEU A 88 -6.88 11.18 -9.99
N GLY A 89 -7.41 10.85 -8.81
CA GLY A 89 -8.69 11.37 -8.33
C GLY A 89 -8.56 12.79 -7.74
N ASN A 90 -7.38 13.18 -7.24
CA ASN A 90 -7.12 14.56 -6.79
C ASN A 90 -7.13 15.53 -7.97
N ALA A 91 -8.23 16.29 -8.11
CA ALA A 91 -8.44 17.21 -9.24
C ALA A 91 -7.37 18.30 -9.30
N LEU A 92 -6.96 18.85 -8.14
CA LEU A 92 -5.97 19.91 -8.05
C LEU A 92 -4.61 19.47 -8.61
N VAL A 93 -4.16 18.26 -8.26
CA VAL A 93 -2.89 17.72 -8.77
C VAL A 93 -3.04 17.31 -10.23
N ARG A 94 -4.13 16.62 -10.60
CA ARG A 94 -4.40 16.23 -11.98
C ARG A 94 -4.34 17.38 -12.98
N GLU A 95 -4.87 18.55 -12.61
CA GLU A 95 -4.94 19.71 -13.49
C GLU A 95 -3.62 20.49 -13.59
N ARG A 96 -2.74 20.41 -12.57
CA ARG A 96 -1.56 21.26 -12.48
C ARG A 96 -0.23 20.53 -12.62
N ALA A 97 -0.18 19.25 -12.21
CA ALA A 97 1.07 18.52 -12.23
C ALA A 97 1.44 18.13 -13.66
N ALA A 98 2.72 18.24 -13.98
CA ALA A 98 3.22 17.76 -15.26
C ALA A 98 3.19 16.24 -15.28
N ASP A 99 2.89 15.66 -16.45
CA ASP A 99 3.10 14.23 -16.68
C ASP A 99 4.58 14.00 -17.03
N VAL A 100 5.25 13.16 -16.25
CA VAL A 100 6.65 12.79 -16.50
C VAL A 100 6.81 11.38 -17.04
N GLY A 101 5.70 10.73 -17.40
CA GLY A 101 5.71 9.34 -17.87
C GLY A 101 6.09 8.36 -16.78
N TYR A 102 6.51 7.14 -17.18
CA TYR A 102 6.96 6.09 -16.25
C TYR A 102 7.96 5.15 -16.92
N ASP A 103 8.79 4.49 -16.12
CA ASP A 103 9.78 3.50 -16.53
C ASP A 103 10.61 3.89 -17.76
N ALA A 104 10.50 3.13 -18.87
CA ALA A 104 11.27 3.36 -20.09
C ALA A 104 10.90 4.65 -20.83
N ALA A 105 9.72 5.22 -20.56
CA ALA A 105 9.19 6.44 -21.18
C ALA A 105 9.30 7.66 -20.28
N LEU A 106 10.21 7.66 -19.28
CA LEU A 106 10.38 8.77 -18.34
C LEU A 106 10.95 10.01 -19.04
N ASP A 107 10.29 11.17 -18.86
CA ASP A 107 10.72 12.48 -19.42
C ASP A 107 11.78 13.14 -18.52
N TYR A 108 13.04 12.78 -18.72
CA TYR A 108 14.18 13.35 -17.97
C TYR A 108 14.31 14.86 -18.16
N GLU A 109 14.06 15.38 -19.37
CA GLU A 109 14.20 16.78 -19.66
C GLU A 109 13.09 17.60 -18.96
N GLY A 110 11.86 17.12 -19.00
CA GLY A 110 10.74 17.70 -18.27
C GLY A 110 11.00 17.73 -16.76
N ILE A 111 11.50 16.63 -16.19
CA ILE A 111 11.86 16.57 -14.77
C ILE A 111 12.90 17.62 -14.41
N LEU A 112 13.98 17.74 -15.21
CA LEU A 112 15.03 18.72 -14.95
C LEU A 112 14.53 20.16 -15.04
N LYS A 113 13.66 20.49 -16.00
CA LYS A 113 13.02 21.82 -16.14
C LYS A 113 12.18 22.18 -14.92
N LEU A 114 11.54 21.18 -14.31
CA LEU A 114 10.73 21.37 -13.10
C LEU A 114 11.58 21.63 -11.85
N ARG A 115 12.88 21.34 -11.85
CA ARG A 115 13.79 21.48 -10.70
C ARG A 115 13.19 20.93 -9.42
N PRO A 116 12.86 19.64 -9.35
CA PRO A 116 12.27 19.08 -8.16
C PRO A 116 13.25 19.07 -6.99
N ASP A 117 12.74 19.28 -5.78
CA ASP A 117 13.51 19.11 -4.55
C ASP A 117 13.71 17.63 -4.23
N LEU A 118 12.73 16.82 -4.63
CA LEU A 118 12.72 15.37 -4.36
C LEU A 118 11.88 14.63 -5.39
N PHE A 119 12.42 13.52 -5.87
CA PHE A 119 11.76 12.53 -6.73
C PHE A 119 11.45 11.29 -5.89
N LEU A 120 10.16 11.01 -5.72
CA LEU A 120 9.64 9.90 -4.91
C LEU A 120 9.14 8.79 -5.82
N THR A 121 9.67 7.59 -5.63
CA THR A 121 9.29 6.40 -6.39
C THR A 121 9.16 5.17 -5.50
N TYR A 122 8.79 4.06 -6.09
CA TYR A 122 8.73 2.74 -5.46
C TYR A 122 9.46 1.71 -6.32
N SER A 123 9.71 0.53 -5.76
CA SER A 123 10.20 -0.62 -6.53
C SER A 123 9.36 -1.85 -6.23
N VAL A 124 8.92 -2.55 -7.27
CA VAL A 124 8.19 -3.83 -7.16
C VAL A 124 9.12 -5.04 -7.05
N SER A 125 10.42 -4.83 -7.20
CA SER A 125 11.45 -5.86 -7.08
C SER A 125 12.50 -5.47 -6.04
N SER A 126 13.42 -6.38 -5.71
CA SER A 126 14.56 -6.08 -4.84
C SER A 126 15.59 -5.14 -5.49
N ALA A 127 15.55 -4.99 -6.82
CA ALA A 127 16.41 -4.07 -7.55
C ALA A 127 15.77 -2.68 -7.66
N GLU A 128 16.56 -1.63 -7.58
CA GLU A 128 16.09 -0.27 -7.86
C GLU A 128 15.67 -0.12 -9.34
N PRO A 129 14.66 0.72 -9.63
CA PRO A 129 14.29 1.07 -10.99
C PRO A 129 15.50 1.62 -11.79
N PRO A 130 15.76 1.13 -13.01
CA PRO A 130 16.96 1.50 -13.78
C PRO A 130 17.10 3.00 -14.05
N TYR A 131 15.99 3.73 -14.18
CA TYR A 131 15.98 5.17 -14.44
C TYR A 131 16.55 6.00 -13.27
N LEU A 132 16.62 5.45 -12.04
CA LEU A 132 17.13 6.19 -10.88
C LEU A 132 18.61 6.52 -10.99
N ALA A 133 19.42 5.61 -11.53
CA ALA A 133 20.83 5.87 -11.74
C ALA A 133 21.01 7.11 -12.63
N LYS A 134 20.27 7.20 -13.73
CA LYS A 134 20.32 8.34 -14.64
C LYS A 134 19.84 9.64 -14.02
N LEU A 135 18.74 9.62 -13.25
CA LEU A 135 18.27 10.82 -12.55
C LEU A 135 19.29 11.35 -11.53
N ARG A 136 19.96 10.43 -10.80
CA ARG A 136 21.01 10.80 -9.83
C ARG A 136 22.24 11.39 -10.52
N GLU A 137 22.66 10.84 -11.66
CA GLU A 137 23.72 11.43 -12.50
C GLU A 137 23.39 12.84 -12.95
N LEU A 138 22.10 13.11 -13.23
CA LEU A 138 21.58 14.42 -13.61
C LEU A 138 21.36 15.34 -12.40
N GLY A 139 21.73 14.93 -11.19
CA GLY A 139 21.64 15.73 -9.98
C GLY A 139 20.25 15.78 -9.33
N VAL A 140 19.32 14.93 -9.75
CA VAL A 140 17.99 14.82 -9.13
C VAL A 140 18.08 13.96 -7.87
N ARG A 141 17.60 14.45 -6.75
CA ARG A 141 17.51 13.69 -5.51
C ARG A 141 16.36 12.71 -5.58
N CYS A 142 16.65 11.41 -5.56
CA CYS A 142 15.68 10.32 -5.70
C CYS A 142 15.60 9.48 -4.44
N VAL A 143 14.40 9.08 -4.04
CA VAL A 143 14.17 8.17 -2.92
C VAL A 143 13.12 7.13 -3.29
N VAL A 144 13.41 5.88 -2.94
CA VAL A 144 12.48 4.75 -3.08
C VAL A 144 11.74 4.55 -1.78
N LEU A 145 10.43 4.64 -1.81
CA LEU A 145 9.56 4.38 -0.67
C LEU A 145 8.97 2.96 -0.74
N SER A 146 8.85 2.32 0.41
CA SER A 146 8.45 0.92 0.55
C SER A 146 7.09 0.73 1.23
N GLU A 147 6.19 1.72 1.11
CA GLU A 147 4.89 1.68 1.79
C GLU A 147 4.01 0.50 1.33
N HIS A 148 4.12 0.13 0.06
CA HIS A 148 3.31 -0.94 -0.54
C HIS A 148 3.66 -2.34 -0.02
N ILE A 149 4.86 -2.53 0.55
CA ILE A 149 5.30 -3.79 1.15
C ILE A 149 5.13 -3.84 2.68
N GLU A 150 4.53 -2.83 3.29
CA GLU A 150 4.17 -2.89 4.70
C GLU A 150 3.09 -3.96 4.93
N SER A 151 3.26 -4.76 5.98
CA SER A 151 2.38 -5.90 6.27
C SER A 151 1.08 -5.51 6.98
N HIS A 152 1.01 -4.30 7.54
CA HIS A 152 -0.13 -3.84 8.31
C HIS A 152 -0.78 -2.61 7.67
N PRO A 153 -2.12 -2.53 7.57
CA PRO A 153 -2.81 -1.35 7.02
C PRO A 153 -2.43 -0.04 7.71
N LEU A 154 -2.31 -0.07 9.05
CA LEU A 154 -1.87 1.11 9.81
C LEU A 154 -0.38 1.44 9.60
N ALA A 155 0.46 0.47 9.21
CA ALA A 155 1.84 0.75 8.82
C ALA A 155 1.89 1.58 7.53
N ARG A 156 1.06 1.23 6.54
CA ARG A 156 0.90 2.04 5.34
C ARG A 156 0.37 3.44 5.66
N ALA A 157 -0.68 3.54 6.48
CA ALA A 157 -1.25 4.83 6.89
C ALA A 157 -0.25 5.72 7.64
N GLU A 158 0.67 5.13 8.39
CA GLU A 158 1.67 5.87 9.17
C GLU A 158 2.66 6.64 8.28
N TYR A 159 2.77 6.32 6.99
CA TYR A 159 3.54 7.11 6.02
C TYR A 159 3.04 8.56 5.90
N VAL A 160 1.82 8.87 6.32
CA VAL A 160 1.36 10.26 6.41
C VAL A 160 2.30 11.11 7.28
N LYS A 161 2.91 10.51 8.33
CA LYS A 161 3.92 11.19 9.18
C LYS A 161 5.23 11.45 8.43
N LEU A 162 5.65 10.52 7.55
CA LEU A 162 6.79 10.73 6.65
C LEU A 162 6.53 11.94 5.76
N PHE A 163 5.38 11.99 5.07
CA PHE A 163 5.01 13.13 4.21
C PHE A 163 4.84 14.41 5.00
N GLY A 164 4.35 14.33 6.24
CA GLY A 164 4.30 15.46 7.17
C GLY A 164 5.69 16.03 7.49
N ALA A 165 6.67 15.16 7.74
CA ALA A 165 8.06 15.55 7.98
C ALA A 165 8.71 16.14 6.72
N LEU A 166 8.46 15.54 5.55
CA LEU A 166 9.00 16.02 4.27
C LEU A 166 8.45 17.39 3.87
N THR A 167 7.25 17.78 4.31
CA THR A 167 6.57 19.02 3.91
C THR A 167 6.40 20.05 5.04
N GLY A 168 6.90 19.74 6.25
CA GLY A 168 6.77 20.60 7.43
C GLY A 168 5.34 20.61 8.02
N ARG A 169 4.55 19.57 7.80
CA ARG A 169 3.16 19.42 8.26
C ARG A 169 3.01 18.39 9.40
N HIS A 170 3.99 18.30 10.29
CA HIS A 170 4.06 17.30 11.36
C HIS A 170 2.78 17.18 12.18
N SER A 171 2.31 18.28 12.79
CA SER A 171 1.12 18.25 13.65
C SER A 171 -0.15 17.79 12.92
N ARG A 172 -0.29 18.19 11.64
CA ARG A 172 -1.43 17.74 10.83
C ARG A 172 -1.34 16.24 10.55
N ALA A 173 -0.15 15.76 10.22
CA ALA A 173 0.08 14.34 9.94
C ALA A 173 -0.16 13.46 11.18
N ASP A 174 0.32 13.90 12.35
CA ASP A 174 0.06 13.20 13.62
C ASP A 174 -1.43 13.16 13.93
N SER A 175 -2.17 14.27 13.74
CA SER A 175 -3.61 14.31 13.95
C SER A 175 -4.37 13.37 13.00
N VAL A 176 -4.00 13.37 11.70
CA VAL A 176 -4.60 12.48 10.70
C VAL A 176 -4.36 11.02 11.07
N PHE A 177 -3.10 10.65 11.35
CA PHE A 177 -2.78 9.26 11.72
C PHE A 177 -3.51 8.81 12.99
N SER A 178 -3.55 9.64 14.04
CA SER A 178 -4.21 9.29 15.30
C SER A 178 -5.71 9.03 15.07
N ALA A 179 -6.39 9.90 14.34
CA ALA A 179 -7.82 9.72 14.03
C ALA A 179 -8.08 8.45 13.21
N VAL A 180 -7.27 8.19 12.18
CA VAL A 180 -7.37 6.98 11.35
C VAL A 180 -7.13 5.72 12.19
N ARG A 181 -6.08 5.73 13.02
CA ARG A 181 -5.76 4.60 13.90
C ARG A 181 -6.88 4.29 14.88
N GLU A 182 -7.38 5.30 15.58
CA GLU A 182 -8.46 5.15 16.56
C GLU A 182 -9.71 4.56 15.90
N ARG A 183 -10.13 5.13 14.77
CA ARG A 183 -11.26 4.62 14.02
C ARG A 183 -11.04 3.19 13.53
N TYR A 184 -9.89 2.90 12.93
CA TYR A 184 -9.55 1.55 12.46
C TYR A 184 -9.67 0.52 13.59
N LEU A 185 -9.06 0.80 14.75
CA LEU A 185 -9.07 -0.11 15.90
C LEU A 185 -10.47 -0.32 16.47
N SER A 186 -11.35 0.69 16.45
CA SER A 186 -12.74 0.59 16.92
C SER A 186 -13.63 -0.26 15.99
N LEU A 187 -13.32 -0.28 14.71
CA LEU A 187 -14.09 -1.01 13.69
C LEU A 187 -13.76 -2.50 13.60
N ARG A 188 -12.63 -2.93 14.14
CA ARG A 188 -12.18 -4.33 14.01
C ARG A 188 -13.18 -5.35 14.52
N ARG A 189 -13.35 -6.43 13.76
CA ARG A 189 -14.21 -7.58 14.06
C ARG A 189 -13.37 -8.86 13.91
N PRO A 190 -12.51 -9.23 14.88
CA PRO A 190 -11.49 -10.27 14.71
C PRO A 190 -12.02 -11.70 14.56
N SER A 191 -13.30 -11.96 14.79
CA SER A 191 -13.88 -13.28 14.59
C SER A 191 -14.10 -13.53 13.09
N ALA A 192 -13.19 -14.24 12.46
CA ALA A 192 -13.36 -14.68 11.08
C ALA A 192 -14.52 -15.66 10.97
N SER A 193 -15.51 -15.34 10.14
CA SER A 193 -16.69 -16.17 9.89
C SER A 193 -17.03 -16.27 8.39
N HIS A 194 -16.50 -15.38 7.56
CA HIS A 194 -16.85 -15.27 6.15
C HIS A 194 -15.67 -15.64 5.25
N LYS A 195 -15.88 -16.60 4.36
CA LYS A 195 -14.88 -17.03 3.41
C LYS A 195 -14.84 -16.09 2.20
N VAL A 196 -13.66 -15.61 1.87
CA VAL A 196 -13.47 -14.59 0.84
C VAL A 196 -12.58 -15.11 -0.28
N LEU A 197 -13.06 -15.00 -1.52
CA LEU A 197 -12.26 -15.09 -2.75
C LEU A 197 -11.86 -13.66 -3.15
N ILE A 198 -10.66 -13.47 -3.69
CA ILE A 198 -10.17 -12.15 -4.12
C ILE A 198 -9.54 -12.20 -5.51
N ASN A 199 -9.60 -11.07 -6.22
CA ASN A 199 -9.01 -10.84 -7.54
C ASN A 199 -9.68 -11.64 -8.67
N ILE A 200 -9.09 -11.53 -9.86
CA ILE A 200 -9.28 -12.34 -11.08
C ILE A 200 -7.89 -12.66 -11.65
N PRO A 201 -7.76 -13.58 -12.59
CA PRO A 201 -6.48 -13.81 -13.25
C PRO A 201 -5.97 -12.54 -13.94
N TYR A 202 -4.68 -12.33 -13.84
CA TYR A 202 -3.94 -11.41 -14.70
C TYR A 202 -3.12 -12.25 -15.67
N SER A 203 -3.35 -12.10 -16.96
CA SER A 203 -2.96 -13.10 -17.95
C SER A 203 -3.54 -14.46 -17.53
N ASP A 204 -2.75 -15.50 -17.37
CA ASP A 204 -3.21 -16.83 -16.95
C ASP A 204 -2.94 -17.14 -15.47
N GLU A 205 -2.51 -16.15 -14.69
CA GLU A 205 -2.10 -16.31 -13.30
C GLU A 205 -3.08 -15.64 -12.34
N TRP A 206 -3.56 -16.38 -11.34
CA TRP A 206 -4.41 -15.86 -10.28
C TRP A 206 -3.60 -15.63 -9.01
N TYR A 207 -3.46 -14.36 -8.64
CA TYR A 207 -2.66 -13.95 -7.48
C TYR A 207 -3.50 -13.87 -6.23
N ILE A 208 -3.12 -14.64 -5.19
CA ILE A 208 -3.71 -14.59 -3.84
C ILE A 208 -2.69 -13.93 -2.90
N PRO A 209 -3.04 -12.84 -2.22
CA PRO A 209 -2.16 -12.22 -1.22
C PRO A 209 -1.73 -13.19 -0.12
N GLY A 210 -0.50 -13.06 0.34
CA GLY A 210 0.01 -13.88 1.45
C GLY A 210 -0.72 -13.61 2.77
N GLY A 211 -0.61 -14.52 3.74
CA GLY A 211 -1.29 -14.42 5.03
C GLY A 211 -0.87 -13.22 5.89
N ASP A 212 0.37 -12.74 5.67
CA ASP A 212 0.92 -11.57 6.36
C ASP A 212 0.89 -10.30 5.48
N ASN A 213 0.10 -10.31 4.40
CA ASN A 213 -0.14 -9.14 3.56
C ASN A 213 -1.17 -8.21 4.19
N TYR A 214 -1.02 -6.88 3.97
CA TYR A 214 -1.94 -5.88 4.50
C TYR A 214 -3.40 -6.07 4.07
N MET A 215 -3.63 -6.57 2.84
CA MET A 215 -5.00 -6.84 2.34
C MET A 215 -5.62 -8.03 3.06
N THR A 216 -4.87 -9.10 3.26
CA THR A 216 -5.32 -10.24 4.07
C THR A 216 -5.63 -9.80 5.51
N ARG A 217 -4.83 -8.87 6.03
CA ARG A 217 -5.06 -8.30 7.35
C ARG A 217 -6.34 -7.47 7.41
N LEU A 218 -6.62 -6.61 6.41
CA LEU A 218 -7.87 -5.85 6.31
C LEU A 218 -9.08 -6.78 6.30
N ILE A 219 -9.06 -7.81 5.46
CA ILE A 219 -10.12 -8.82 5.37
C ILE A 219 -10.34 -9.50 6.72
N ARG A 220 -9.25 -9.92 7.38
CA ARG A 220 -9.30 -10.55 8.70
C ARG A 220 -9.84 -9.61 9.78
N ASP A 221 -9.37 -8.37 9.80
CA ASP A 221 -9.81 -7.38 10.78
C ASP A 221 -11.29 -6.98 10.57
N ALA A 222 -11.83 -7.17 9.37
CA ALA A 222 -13.27 -7.03 9.06
C ALA A 222 -14.13 -8.27 9.41
N GLY A 223 -13.51 -9.40 9.80
CA GLY A 223 -14.21 -10.66 10.10
C GLY A 223 -14.27 -11.64 8.94
N GLY A 224 -13.40 -11.49 7.93
CA GLY A 224 -13.26 -12.42 6.81
C GLY A 224 -12.03 -13.32 6.92
N GLU A 225 -12.05 -14.42 6.18
CA GLU A 225 -10.95 -15.34 5.97
C GLU A 225 -10.64 -15.40 4.46
N LEU A 226 -9.45 -14.94 4.08
CA LEU A 226 -9.02 -14.99 2.68
C LEU A 226 -8.61 -16.41 2.31
N LEU A 227 -9.34 -17.03 1.38
CA LEU A 227 -9.06 -18.37 0.88
C LEU A 227 -7.72 -18.40 0.13
N GLY A 228 -6.90 -19.39 0.45
CA GLY A 228 -5.58 -19.57 -0.16
C GLY A 228 -4.46 -18.68 0.39
N ALA A 229 -4.74 -17.77 1.31
CA ALA A 229 -3.71 -16.96 1.97
C ALA A 229 -2.81 -17.85 2.85
N ARG A 230 -1.51 -17.87 2.56
CA ARG A 230 -0.54 -18.71 3.27
C ARG A 230 0.05 -17.97 4.47
N PRO A 231 -0.14 -18.43 5.71
CA PRO A 231 0.48 -17.84 6.91
C PRO A 231 2.01 -17.76 6.80
N GLY A 232 2.63 -16.75 7.38
CA GLY A 232 4.08 -16.54 7.35
C GLY A 232 4.61 -16.04 6.00
N ARG A 233 3.74 -15.71 5.04
CA ARG A 233 4.10 -15.16 3.75
C ARG A 233 3.44 -13.80 3.54
N GLN A 234 4.21 -12.84 3.05
CA GLN A 234 3.72 -11.52 2.67
C GLN A 234 3.43 -11.44 1.18
N GLU A 235 4.28 -12.07 0.36
CA GLU A 235 4.16 -12.10 -1.08
C GLU A 235 2.94 -12.90 -1.52
N SER A 236 2.38 -12.51 -2.66
CA SER A 236 1.29 -13.25 -3.29
C SER A 236 1.76 -14.63 -3.77
N SER A 237 0.86 -15.60 -3.72
CA SER A 237 1.04 -16.91 -4.36
C SER A 237 0.17 -16.99 -5.61
N VAL A 238 0.68 -17.68 -6.64
CA VAL A 238 -0.08 -17.99 -7.85
C VAL A 238 -0.85 -19.30 -7.64
N ILE A 239 -2.11 -19.30 -8.05
CA ILE A 239 -2.96 -20.50 -8.09
C ILE A 239 -3.51 -20.71 -9.51
N GLY A 240 -3.79 -21.95 -9.86
CA GLY A 240 -4.51 -22.28 -11.08
C GLY A 240 -6.02 -22.07 -10.96
N LEU A 241 -6.69 -22.03 -12.12
CA LEU A 241 -8.12 -21.78 -12.21
C LEU A 241 -8.98 -22.86 -11.53
N GLU A 242 -8.53 -24.12 -11.53
CA GLU A 242 -9.20 -25.23 -10.81
C GLU A 242 -9.19 -25.00 -9.28
N THR A 243 -8.08 -24.51 -8.75
CA THR A 243 -7.98 -24.13 -7.33
C THR A 243 -8.88 -22.95 -7.01
N ALA A 244 -8.90 -21.93 -7.90
CA ALA A 244 -9.80 -20.79 -7.76
C ALA A 244 -11.27 -21.20 -7.81
N TYR A 245 -11.64 -22.16 -8.65
CA TYR A 245 -12.99 -22.74 -8.68
C TYR A 245 -13.34 -23.46 -7.37
N SER A 246 -12.39 -24.21 -6.81
CA SER A 246 -12.57 -24.85 -5.51
C SER A 246 -12.85 -23.81 -4.41
N TYR A 247 -12.10 -22.69 -4.39
CA TYR A 247 -12.35 -21.60 -3.46
C TYR A 247 -13.69 -20.90 -3.74
N ALA A 248 -14.08 -20.71 -5.01
CA ALA A 248 -15.34 -20.11 -5.37
C ALA A 248 -16.58 -20.90 -4.88
N ARG A 249 -16.45 -22.22 -4.70
CA ARG A 249 -17.50 -23.07 -4.10
C ARG A 249 -17.68 -22.79 -2.61
N GLU A 250 -16.58 -22.49 -1.93
CA GLU A 250 -16.58 -22.27 -0.48
C GLU A 250 -16.85 -20.80 -0.10
N ALA A 251 -16.46 -19.85 -0.98
CA ALA A 251 -16.51 -18.43 -0.70
C ALA A 251 -17.95 -17.94 -0.48
N ASP A 252 -18.11 -17.03 0.49
CA ASP A 252 -19.33 -16.26 0.73
C ASP A 252 -19.29 -14.94 -0.04
N PHE A 253 -18.09 -14.39 -0.24
CA PHE A 253 -17.82 -13.11 -0.88
C PHE A 253 -16.73 -13.24 -1.94
N TRP A 254 -16.87 -12.50 -3.05
CA TRP A 254 -15.81 -12.30 -4.03
C TRP A 254 -15.46 -10.83 -4.08
N LEU A 255 -14.22 -10.48 -3.77
CA LEU A 255 -13.71 -9.11 -3.73
C LEU A 255 -12.75 -8.83 -4.89
N HIS A 256 -12.70 -7.57 -5.34
CA HIS A 256 -11.75 -7.05 -6.33
C HIS A 256 -11.74 -7.82 -7.66
N PRO A 257 -12.87 -7.99 -8.32
CA PRO A 257 -12.92 -8.69 -9.62
C PRO A 257 -12.40 -7.80 -10.77
N GLY A 258 -11.21 -7.21 -10.62
CA GLY A 258 -10.51 -6.42 -11.62
C GLY A 258 -11.29 -5.16 -12.06
N TRP A 259 -11.54 -5.04 -13.36
CA TRP A 259 -12.27 -3.92 -13.94
C TRP A 259 -13.79 -4.12 -13.96
N CYS A 260 -14.28 -5.32 -13.59
CA CYS A 260 -15.68 -5.69 -13.73
C CYS A 260 -16.57 -4.91 -12.75
N ARG A 261 -17.65 -4.34 -13.29
CA ARG A 261 -18.70 -3.63 -12.53
C ARG A 261 -20.05 -4.34 -12.59
N THR A 262 -20.18 -5.32 -13.51
CA THR A 262 -21.37 -6.16 -13.66
C THR A 262 -20.98 -7.63 -13.70
N ARG A 263 -21.92 -8.51 -13.32
CA ARG A 263 -21.73 -9.97 -13.41
C ARG A 263 -21.57 -10.45 -14.85
N GLU A 264 -22.15 -9.75 -15.82
CA GLU A 264 -21.97 -10.05 -17.23
C GLU A 264 -20.53 -9.80 -17.68
N GLN A 265 -19.95 -8.65 -17.30
CA GLN A 265 -18.53 -8.38 -17.54
C GLN A 265 -17.65 -9.45 -16.90
N LEU A 266 -17.97 -9.87 -15.68
CA LEU A 266 -17.21 -10.90 -14.98
C LEU A 266 -17.28 -12.25 -15.70
N ARG A 267 -18.45 -12.65 -16.21
CA ARG A 267 -18.59 -13.85 -17.05
C ARG A 267 -17.79 -13.75 -18.36
N SER A 268 -17.60 -12.56 -18.89
CA SER A 268 -16.83 -12.35 -20.13
C SER A 268 -15.32 -12.46 -19.96
N VAL A 269 -14.81 -12.35 -18.71
CA VAL A 269 -13.37 -12.49 -18.42
C VAL A 269 -12.89 -13.93 -18.71
N HIS A 270 -13.67 -14.93 -18.28
CA HIS A 270 -13.34 -16.32 -18.52
C HIS A 270 -14.63 -17.19 -18.54
N PRO A 271 -14.79 -18.13 -19.50
CA PRO A 271 -16.00 -18.96 -19.61
C PRO A 271 -16.39 -19.70 -18.35
N LEU A 272 -15.41 -20.23 -17.59
CA LEU A 272 -15.65 -20.94 -16.33
C LEU A 272 -16.20 -20.06 -15.20
N PHE A 273 -16.14 -18.74 -15.30
CA PHE A 273 -16.71 -17.88 -14.26
C PHE A 273 -18.23 -18.00 -14.18
N SER A 274 -18.90 -18.39 -15.28
CA SER A 274 -20.32 -18.70 -15.25
C SER A 274 -20.66 -19.84 -14.29
N GLU A 275 -19.72 -20.75 -14.05
CA GLU A 275 -19.86 -21.91 -13.17
C GLU A 275 -19.45 -21.63 -11.71
N PHE A 276 -18.92 -20.42 -11.43
CA PHE A 276 -18.48 -20.09 -10.07
C PHE A 276 -19.69 -19.83 -9.16
N PRO A 277 -19.93 -20.68 -8.12
CA PRO A 277 -21.12 -20.51 -7.26
C PRO A 277 -21.14 -19.16 -6.52
N VAL A 278 -19.96 -18.63 -6.18
CA VAL A 278 -19.83 -17.32 -5.49
C VAL A 278 -20.35 -16.17 -6.36
N LEU A 279 -20.42 -16.32 -7.70
CA LEU A 279 -21.00 -15.32 -8.60
C LEU A 279 -22.49 -15.08 -8.32
N GLN A 280 -23.20 -16.04 -7.72
CA GLN A 280 -24.59 -15.89 -7.30
C GLN A 280 -24.74 -15.34 -5.88
N LYS A 281 -23.64 -15.14 -5.16
CA LYS A 281 -23.60 -14.59 -3.81
C LYS A 281 -23.22 -13.09 -3.83
N GLU A 282 -22.34 -12.68 -2.97
CA GLU A 282 -21.91 -11.30 -2.80
C GLU A 282 -20.60 -11.04 -3.54
N VAL A 283 -20.66 -10.24 -4.59
CA VAL A 283 -19.50 -9.80 -5.37
C VAL A 283 -19.36 -8.29 -5.24
N TRP A 284 -18.18 -7.86 -4.79
CA TRP A 284 -17.89 -6.45 -4.53
C TRP A 284 -16.57 -6.02 -5.13
N ASN A 285 -16.55 -4.86 -5.79
CA ASN A 285 -15.36 -4.32 -6.41
C ASN A 285 -14.96 -2.98 -5.78
N ASN A 286 -13.68 -2.72 -5.68
CA ASN A 286 -13.11 -1.49 -5.14
C ASN A 286 -13.07 -0.33 -6.16
N THR A 287 -13.94 -0.36 -7.18
CA THR A 287 -13.95 0.57 -8.32
C THR A 287 -15.07 1.61 -8.24
N LEU A 288 -15.58 1.91 -7.03
CA LEU A 288 -16.64 2.93 -6.86
C LEU A 288 -16.17 4.30 -7.36
N GLN A 289 -14.94 4.69 -7.00
CA GLN A 289 -14.36 5.97 -7.34
C GLN A 289 -13.22 5.79 -8.36
N THR A 290 -13.59 5.58 -9.63
CA THR A 290 -12.63 5.53 -10.74
C THR A 290 -12.52 6.86 -11.46
N THR A 291 -11.34 7.18 -11.98
CA THR A 291 -11.09 8.37 -12.81
C THR A 291 -11.32 8.06 -14.29
N PRO A 292 -11.49 9.09 -15.16
CA PRO A 292 -11.62 8.89 -16.59
C PRO A 292 -10.44 8.13 -17.23
N GLY A 293 -9.23 8.29 -16.70
CA GLY A 293 -8.02 7.56 -17.13
C GLY A 293 -7.92 6.13 -16.60
N GLY A 294 -8.91 5.65 -15.83
CA GLY A 294 -8.91 4.32 -15.23
C GLY A 294 -8.20 4.22 -13.88
N GLY A 295 -7.79 5.34 -13.30
CA GLY A 295 -7.25 5.38 -11.94
C GLY A 295 -8.34 5.09 -10.91
N ASN A 296 -7.92 4.84 -9.66
CA ASN A 296 -8.83 4.41 -8.61
C ASN A 296 -8.43 5.01 -7.26
N ARG A 297 -9.36 5.74 -6.65
CA ARG A 297 -9.17 6.37 -5.32
C ARG A 297 -8.88 5.36 -4.21
N PHE A 298 -9.29 4.11 -4.36
CA PHE A 298 -8.92 3.04 -3.42
C PHE A 298 -7.38 2.90 -3.30
N TRP A 299 -6.65 3.02 -4.41
CA TRP A 299 -5.19 2.93 -4.41
C TRP A 299 -4.53 4.28 -4.11
N GLU A 300 -5.21 5.38 -4.35
CA GLU A 300 -4.69 6.73 -4.09
C GLU A 300 -4.85 7.12 -2.60
N THR A 301 -6.06 7.07 -2.06
CA THR A 301 -6.35 7.50 -0.68
C THR A 301 -6.52 6.36 0.32
N GLY A 302 -6.83 5.16 -0.15
CA GLY A 302 -6.97 3.98 0.72
C GLY A 302 -5.75 3.67 1.57
N PRO A 303 -4.49 3.84 1.09
CA PRO A 303 -3.31 3.66 1.93
C PRO A 303 -3.27 4.56 3.16
N VAL A 304 -3.75 5.80 3.06
CA VAL A 304 -3.84 6.73 4.21
C VAL A 304 -5.14 6.57 4.99
N ARG A 305 -6.18 5.97 4.39
CA ARG A 305 -7.52 5.77 4.97
C ARG A 305 -7.95 4.30 5.04
N PRO A 306 -7.13 3.40 5.62
CA PRO A 306 -7.53 2.00 5.79
C PRO A 306 -8.74 1.83 6.73
N ASP A 307 -9.05 2.82 7.54
CA ASP A 307 -10.24 2.89 8.36
C ASP A 307 -11.53 2.87 7.51
N LEU A 308 -11.56 3.61 6.40
CA LEU A 308 -12.69 3.62 5.47
C LEU A 308 -12.82 2.31 4.69
N ILE A 309 -11.69 1.71 4.30
CA ILE A 309 -11.70 0.39 3.65
C ILE A 309 -12.23 -0.67 4.63
N LEU A 310 -11.78 -0.62 5.89
CA LEU A 310 -12.22 -1.55 6.93
C LEU A 310 -13.71 -1.40 7.21
N GLU A 311 -14.22 -0.16 7.27
CA GLU A 311 -15.65 0.13 7.46
C GLU A 311 -16.50 -0.47 6.33
N ASP A 312 -16.11 -0.23 5.08
CA ASP A 312 -16.79 -0.83 3.92
C ASP A 312 -16.83 -2.37 4.05
N LEU A 313 -15.68 -3.01 4.35
CA LEU A 313 -15.61 -4.46 4.48
C LEU A 313 -16.46 -5.01 5.64
N VAL A 314 -16.51 -4.32 6.79
CA VAL A 314 -17.34 -4.71 7.91
C VAL A 314 -18.81 -4.71 7.52
N HIS A 315 -19.28 -3.66 6.84
CA HIS A 315 -20.67 -3.57 6.37
C HIS A 315 -20.98 -4.57 5.25
N ILE A 316 -20.04 -4.79 4.32
CA ILE A 316 -20.18 -5.83 3.29
C ILE A 316 -20.40 -7.21 3.94
N PHE A 317 -19.57 -7.56 4.93
CA PHE A 317 -19.66 -8.87 5.58
C PHE A 317 -20.89 -9.01 6.48
N SER A 318 -21.34 -7.94 7.15
CA SER A 318 -22.57 -7.94 7.92
C SER A 318 -23.83 -7.90 7.04
N LYS A 319 -23.71 -7.55 5.76
CA LYS A 319 -24.81 -7.35 4.80
C LYS A 319 -25.80 -6.27 5.25
N GLU A 320 -25.35 -5.33 6.07
CA GLU A 320 -26.14 -4.18 6.48
C GLU A 320 -26.13 -3.10 5.39
N PRO A 321 -27.25 -2.38 5.18
CA PRO A 321 -27.25 -1.25 4.26
C PRO A 321 -26.30 -0.15 4.72
N PHE A 322 -25.44 0.34 3.81
CA PHE A 322 -24.49 1.42 4.08
C PHE A 322 -24.17 2.21 2.81
N GLU A 323 -23.56 3.37 2.96
CA GLU A 323 -23.02 4.16 1.85
C GLU A 323 -21.52 3.87 1.77
N PRO A 324 -21.07 3.15 0.73
CA PRO A 324 -19.67 2.73 0.62
C PRO A 324 -18.75 3.87 0.24
N HIS A 325 -17.51 3.82 0.75
CA HIS A 325 -16.46 4.76 0.42
C HIS A 325 -15.72 4.37 -0.87
N TYR A 326 -15.40 3.11 -1.02
CA TYR A 326 -14.56 2.61 -2.12
C TYR A 326 -15.19 1.46 -2.90
N TYR A 327 -16.09 0.72 -2.27
CA TYR A 327 -16.64 -0.48 -2.86
C TYR A 327 -17.95 -0.23 -3.61
N LEU A 328 -18.18 -0.96 -4.67
CA LEU A 328 -19.47 -1.07 -5.33
C LEU A 328 -19.86 -2.55 -5.42
N ARG A 329 -21.15 -2.82 -5.32
CA ARG A 329 -21.68 -4.16 -5.56
C ARG A 329 -21.71 -4.44 -7.05
N VAL A 330 -21.25 -5.62 -7.43
CA VAL A 330 -21.28 -6.09 -8.83
C VAL A 330 -22.63 -6.73 -9.08
N GLU A 331 -23.45 -6.11 -9.95
CA GLU A 331 -24.83 -6.51 -10.26
C GLU A 331 -24.96 -7.35 -11.53
#